data_a9fe0faf058d0d396ea751f718be9b93
#
_entry.id   a9fe0faf058d0d396ea751f718be9b93
#
_cell.length_a   1.000
_cell.length_b   1.000
_cell.length_c   1.000
_cell.angle_alpha   90.00
_cell.angle_beta   90.00
_cell.angle_gamma   90.00
#
_symmetry.space_group_name_H-M   'P 1'
#
loop_
_entity.id
_entity.type
_entity.pdbx_description
1 polymer ?
#
loop_
_entity_poly.entity_id
_entity_poly.type
_entity_poly.pdbx_seq_one_letter_code
_entity_poly.pdbx_strand_id
1 'polypeptide(L)'
;MTLFMIRHGETLGNVQKLFYGNMDYPLTDKGRAQAAELKPLLANYSFDRVYSSDISRAVETARLAIPGCQPIQTPLLREYEMGSLCGKTHEEGKAIYGYLNSHYELAGGESPQQVAERLSKFLDQVTQRPEERIAVFTHSGVMKTMMMLVLGMDCLTSNLQSTNCNIAVFRYINGRWILSAWNLAADLEGESV
;
A
#
# COMPACT_ATOMS: atom_id res chain seq x y z
N MET A 1 -10.34 9.54 14.38
CA MET A 1 -9.53 9.67 13.13
C MET A 1 -9.90 8.58 12.15
N THR A 2 -9.92 8.88 10.84
CA THR A 2 -10.14 7.91 9.77
C THR A 2 -8.98 7.96 8.79
N LEU A 3 -8.38 6.82 8.51
CA LEU A 3 -7.24 6.65 7.61
C LEU A 3 -7.71 5.89 6.36
N PHE A 4 -7.57 6.51 5.19
CA PHE A 4 -7.77 5.88 3.89
C PHE A 4 -6.41 5.48 3.35
N MET A 5 -6.12 4.19 3.29
CA MET A 5 -4.90 3.69 2.68
C MET A 5 -5.20 3.25 1.25
N ILE A 6 -4.45 3.79 0.31
CA ILE A 6 -4.66 3.61 -1.13
C ILE A 6 -3.40 2.99 -1.74
N ARG A 7 -3.55 1.85 -2.41
CA ARG A 7 -2.46 1.25 -3.19
C ARG A 7 -2.25 2.05 -4.47
N HIS A 8 -0.99 2.19 -4.89
CA HIS A 8 -0.65 2.80 -6.17
C HIS A 8 -1.31 2.07 -7.36
N GLY A 9 -1.48 2.78 -8.49
CA GLY A 9 -1.96 2.24 -9.75
C GLY A 9 -1.00 1.19 -10.37
N GLU A 10 -1.44 0.51 -11.43
CA GLU A 10 -0.64 -0.49 -12.12
C GLU A 10 0.69 0.09 -12.62
N THR A 11 1.77 -0.68 -12.44
CA THR A 11 3.13 -0.36 -12.89
C THR A 11 3.64 -1.40 -13.87
N LEU A 12 4.72 -1.09 -14.59
CA LEU A 12 5.41 -2.08 -15.42
C LEU A 12 5.89 -3.29 -14.61
N GLY A 13 6.29 -3.10 -13.34
CA GLY A 13 6.65 -4.20 -12.46
C GLY A 13 5.47 -5.13 -12.14
N ASN A 14 4.24 -4.60 -12.04
CA ASN A 14 3.03 -5.42 -11.90
C ASN A 14 2.76 -6.24 -13.16
N VAL A 15 2.82 -5.61 -14.34
CA VAL A 15 2.60 -6.27 -15.63
C VAL A 15 3.58 -7.43 -15.83
N GLN A 16 4.83 -7.22 -15.47
CA GLN A 16 5.91 -8.22 -15.58
C GLN A 16 5.93 -9.21 -14.41
N LYS A 17 5.04 -9.07 -13.43
CA LYS A 17 4.96 -9.92 -12.22
C LYS A 17 6.29 -10.01 -11.46
N LEU A 18 6.97 -8.86 -11.28
CA LEU A 18 8.26 -8.79 -10.61
C LEU A 18 8.12 -8.57 -9.11
N PHE A 19 9.08 -9.10 -8.38
CA PHE A 19 9.46 -8.57 -7.07
C PHE A 19 10.26 -7.29 -7.30
N TYR A 20 9.73 -6.12 -6.95
CA TYR A 20 10.44 -4.86 -7.21
C TYR A 20 10.50 -3.92 -5.99
N GLY A 21 9.78 -4.23 -4.91
CA GLY A 21 9.92 -3.51 -3.63
C GLY A 21 10.02 -1.99 -3.79
N ASN A 22 11.15 -1.45 -3.39
CA ASN A 22 11.45 -0.02 -3.47
C ASN A 22 12.08 0.43 -4.81
N MET A 23 12.29 -0.49 -5.76
CA MET A 23 12.70 -0.09 -7.12
C MET A 23 11.62 0.78 -7.75
N ASP A 24 12.04 1.79 -8.48
CA ASP A 24 11.13 2.77 -9.08
C ASP A 24 10.66 2.32 -10.47
N TYR A 25 9.49 1.71 -10.51
CA TYR A 25 8.78 1.38 -11.73
C TYR A 25 7.64 2.37 -11.95
N PRO A 26 7.57 3.05 -13.12
CA PRO A 26 6.52 4.04 -13.40
C PRO A 26 5.16 3.38 -13.54
N LEU A 27 4.10 4.19 -13.34
CA LEU A 27 2.74 3.77 -13.67
C LEU A 27 2.63 3.49 -15.17
N THR A 28 1.83 2.49 -15.53
CA THR A 28 1.36 2.29 -16.90
C THR A 28 0.26 3.31 -17.24
N ASP A 29 -0.12 3.43 -18.52
CA ASP A 29 -1.27 4.26 -18.88
C ASP A 29 -2.56 3.75 -18.21
N LYS A 30 -2.71 2.44 -18.09
CA LYS A 30 -3.79 1.82 -17.32
C LYS A 30 -3.71 2.21 -15.83
N GLY A 31 -2.52 2.18 -15.23
CA GLY A 31 -2.32 2.60 -13.83
C GLY A 31 -2.66 4.07 -13.60
N ARG A 32 -2.36 4.96 -14.56
CA ARG A 32 -2.77 6.38 -14.53
C ARG A 32 -4.29 6.53 -14.62
N ALA A 33 -4.93 5.76 -15.52
CA ALA A 33 -6.39 5.73 -15.63
C ALA A 33 -7.03 5.27 -14.32
N GLN A 34 -6.58 4.14 -13.76
CA GLN A 34 -7.04 3.63 -12.45
C GLN A 34 -6.92 4.69 -11.34
N ALA A 35 -5.80 5.40 -11.27
CA ALA A 35 -5.60 6.47 -10.28
C ALA A 35 -6.59 7.64 -10.50
N ALA A 36 -6.85 8.02 -11.77
CA ALA A 36 -7.80 9.07 -12.10
C ALA A 36 -9.25 8.66 -11.79
N GLU A 37 -9.61 7.39 -11.90
CA GLU A 37 -10.93 6.85 -11.56
C GLU A 37 -11.26 6.95 -10.07
N LEU A 38 -10.25 7.10 -9.20
CA LEU A 38 -10.47 7.35 -7.78
C LEU A 38 -11.04 8.76 -7.48
N LYS A 39 -10.90 9.73 -8.40
CA LYS A 39 -11.32 11.12 -8.18
C LYS A 39 -12.78 11.25 -7.69
N PRO A 40 -13.79 10.69 -8.38
CA PRO A 40 -15.18 10.86 -7.96
C PRO A 40 -15.46 10.25 -6.59
N LEU A 41 -14.79 9.14 -6.25
CA LEU A 41 -14.92 8.50 -4.95
C LEU A 41 -14.30 9.36 -3.84
N LEU A 42 -13.05 9.79 -4.04
CA LEU A 42 -12.31 10.57 -3.05
C LEU A 42 -12.82 12.02 -2.92
N ALA A 43 -13.45 12.57 -3.96
CA ALA A 43 -14.06 13.91 -3.92
C ALA A 43 -15.23 14.02 -2.92
N ASN A 44 -15.82 12.89 -2.50
CA ASN A 44 -16.85 12.86 -1.46
C ASN A 44 -16.29 13.10 -0.05
N TYR A 45 -14.95 13.18 0.08
CA TYR A 45 -14.27 13.33 1.37
C TYR A 45 -13.36 14.56 1.35
N SER A 46 -13.38 15.35 2.42
CA SER A 46 -12.35 16.33 2.71
C SER A 46 -11.24 15.67 3.50
N PHE A 47 -10.01 15.69 3.01
CA PHE A 47 -8.84 15.20 3.71
C PHE A 47 -8.08 16.35 4.36
N ASP A 48 -7.80 16.22 5.66
CA ASP A 48 -6.99 17.20 6.39
C ASP A 48 -5.51 17.10 5.98
N ARG A 49 -5.07 15.88 5.63
CA ARG A 49 -3.71 15.57 5.17
C ARG A 49 -3.72 14.48 4.12
N VAL A 50 -2.76 14.61 3.20
CA VAL A 50 -2.44 13.57 2.22
C VAL A 50 -0.98 13.18 2.42
N TYR A 51 -0.73 11.92 2.74
CA TYR A 51 0.60 11.34 2.83
C TYR A 51 0.84 10.39 1.66
N SER A 52 2.11 10.21 1.31
CA SER A 52 2.51 9.21 0.32
C SER A 52 3.83 8.56 0.72
N SER A 53 4.02 7.29 0.32
CA SER A 53 5.37 6.79 0.09
C SER A 53 6.12 7.78 -0.80
N ASP A 54 7.41 7.92 -0.59
CA ASP A 54 8.30 8.77 -1.42
C ASP A 54 8.68 8.11 -2.77
N ILE A 55 8.18 6.88 -3.05
CA ILE A 55 8.37 6.21 -4.33
C ILE A 55 7.41 6.79 -5.38
N SER A 56 7.93 7.08 -6.58
CA SER A 56 7.24 7.88 -7.62
C SER A 56 5.83 7.38 -7.95
N ARG A 57 5.62 6.08 -8.08
CA ARG A 57 4.31 5.48 -8.39
C ARG A 57 3.21 5.82 -7.37
N ALA A 58 3.56 5.90 -6.08
CA ALA A 58 2.61 6.27 -5.04
C ALA A 58 2.32 7.78 -5.07
N VAL A 59 3.36 8.60 -5.26
CA VAL A 59 3.24 10.07 -5.38
C VAL A 59 2.41 10.45 -6.61
N GLU A 60 2.66 9.81 -7.76
CA GLU A 60 1.92 10.06 -8.99
C GLU A 60 0.45 9.64 -8.83
N THR A 61 0.18 8.47 -8.22
CA THR A 61 -1.19 8.03 -7.91
C THR A 61 -1.92 9.06 -7.04
N ALA A 62 -1.27 9.59 -5.99
CA ALA A 62 -1.86 10.61 -5.12
C ALA A 62 -2.28 11.87 -5.89
N ARG A 63 -1.41 12.38 -6.75
CA ARG A 63 -1.65 13.59 -7.55
C ARG A 63 -2.78 13.40 -8.57
N LEU A 64 -2.88 12.21 -9.15
CA LEU A 64 -3.95 11.87 -10.09
C LEU A 64 -5.29 11.66 -9.38
N ALA A 65 -5.30 11.00 -8.23
CA ALA A 65 -6.51 10.71 -7.47
C ALA A 65 -7.09 11.93 -6.73
N ILE A 66 -6.22 12.83 -6.24
CA ILE A 66 -6.60 14.06 -5.53
C ILE A 66 -5.92 15.26 -6.24
N PRO A 67 -6.54 15.82 -7.29
CA PRO A 67 -5.95 16.91 -8.05
C PRO A 67 -5.60 18.12 -7.18
N GLY A 68 -4.40 18.67 -7.39
CA GLY A 68 -3.89 19.82 -6.65
C GLY A 68 -3.28 19.47 -5.29
N CYS A 69 -3.35 18.22 -4.82
CA CYS A 69 -2.67 17.83 -3.57
C CYS A 69 -1.15 17.87 -3.72
N GLN A 70 -0.49 18.20 -2.61
CA GLN A 70 0.96 18.06 -2.45
C GLN A 70 1.18 17.06 -1.31
N PRO A 71 1.33 15.74 -1.61
CA PRO A 71 1.40 14.74 -0.57
C PRO A 71 2.70 14.89 0.24
N ILE A 72 2.57 14.76 1.56
CA ILE A 72 3.72 14.69 2.47
C ILE A 72 4.36 13.32 2.28
N GLN A 73 5.57 13.32 1.70
CA GLN A 73 6.29 12.10 1.39
C GLN A 73 7.05 11.58 2.60
N THR A 74 7.01 10.26 2.82
CA THR A 74 7.74 9.62 3.90
C THR A 74 8.23 8.23 3.53
N PRO A 75 9.49 7.87 3.87
CA PRO A 75 10.00 6.52 3.67
C PRO A 75 9.33 5.47 4.57
N LEU A 76 8.63 5.88 5.63
CA LEU A 76 7.89 4.98 6.51
C LEU A 76 6.77 4.21 5.79
N LEU A 77 6.33 4.72 4.62
CA LEU A 77 5.27 4.14 3.80
C LEU A 77 5.80 3.39 2.56
N ARG A 78 7.11 3.20 2.40
CA ARG A 78 7.71 2.43 1.30
C ARG A 78 7.25 0.98 1.31
N GLU A 79 7.28 0.33 0.14
CA GLU A 79 7.08 -1.12 0.04
C GLU A 79 8.19 -1.87 0.78
N TYR A 80 8.04 -3.18 0.94
CA TYR A 80 9.09 -4.03 1.48
C TYR A 80 10.38 -3.91 0.68
N GLU A 81 11.52 -3.83 1.37
CA GLU A 81 12.79 -4.20 0.77
C GLU A 81 12.79 -5.70 0.49
N MET A 82 13.05 -6.10 -0.75
CA MET A 82 12.92 -7.49 -1.19
C MET A 82 14.29 -8.17 -1.43
N GLY A 83 15.39 -7.47 -1.10
CA GLY A 83 16.75 -8.01 -1.18
C GLY A 83 17.09 -8.55 -2.57
N SER A 84 17.67 -9.76 -2.62
CA SER A 84 18.10 -10.42 -3.86
C SER A 84 16.95 -10.87 -4.77
N LEU A 85 15.69 -10.73 -4.33
CA LEU A 85 14.52 -10.96 -5.17
C LEU A 85 14.22 -9.79 -6.11
N CYS A 86 14.70 -8.58 -5.82
CA CYS A 86 14.45 -7.42 -6.67
C CYS A 86 14.82 -7.69 -8.14
N GLY A 87 13.86 -7.44 -9.03
CA GLY A 87 14.00 -7.68 -10.47
C GLY A 87 13.71 -9.10 -10.94
N LYS A 88 13.48 -10.05 -10.02
CA LYS A 88 13.06 -11.42 -10.37
C LYS A 88 11.54 -11.50 -10.52
N THR A 89 11.10 -12.40 -11.38
CA THR A 89 9.67 -12.74 -11.46
C THR A 89 9.21 -13.50 -10.22
N HIS A 90 7.90 -13.51 -9.97
CA HIS A 90 7.33 -14.29 -8.87
C HIS A 90 7.64 -15.79 -9.01
N GLU A 91 7.71 -16.31 -10.25
CA GLU A 91 8.06 -17.71 -10.52
C GLU A 91 9.52 -18.01 -10.17
N GLU A 92 10.45 -17.15 -10.58
CA GLU A 92 11.87 -17.27 -10.24
C GLU A 92 12.09 -17.20 -8.73
N GLY A 93 11.44 -16.24 -8.04
CA GLY A 93 11.53 -16.13 -6.60
C GLY A 93 10.99 -17.35 -5.88
N LYS A 94 9.86 -17.90 -6.33
CA LYS A 94 9.29 -19.13 -5.81
C LYS A 94 10.21 -20.35 -6.04
N ALA A 95 10.87 -20.42 -7.18
CA ALA A 95 11.82 -21.50 -7.48
C ALA A 95 13.05 -21.48 -6.56
N ILE A 96 13.50 -20.27 -6.13
CA ILE A 96 14.69 -20.11 -5.28
C ILE A 96 14.35 -20.31 -3.79
N TYR A 97 13.26 -19.69 -3.32
CA TYR A 97 12.95 -19.56 -1.90
C TYR A 97 11.64 -20.24 -1.47
N GLY A 98 10.88 -20.84 -2.40
CA GLY A 98 9.55 -21.34 -2.08
C GLY A 98 8.54 -20.19 -1.83
N TYR A 99 7.58 -20.43 -0.95
CA TYR A 99 6.61 -19.42 -0.54
C TYR A 99 7.14 -18.60 0.64
N LEU A 100 7.56 -17.37 0.39
CA LEU A 100 8.14 -16.50 1.43
C LEU A 100 7.11 -15.89 2.38
N ASN A 101 5.84 -15.78 1.99
CA ASN A 101 4.79 -15.12 2.79
C ASN A 101 5.23 -13.76 3.38
N SER A 102 5.92 -12.95 2.56
CA SER A 102 6.53 -11.66 2.93
C SER A 102 7.74 -11.73 3.89
N HIS A 103 8.31 -12.89 4.12
CA HIS A 103 9.57 -13.06 4.85
C HIS A 103 10.77 -12.80 3.92
N TYR A 104 10.87 -11.56 3.42
CA TYR A 104 11.93 -11.16 2.49
C TYR A 104 13.31 -11.04 3.13
N GLU A 105 13.40 -11.07 4.47
CA GLU A 105 14.67 -11.18 5.19
C GLU A 105 15.47 -12.43 4.81
N LEU A 106 14.81 -13.51 4.37
CA LEU A 106 15.46 -14.70 3.85
C LEU A 106 16.25 -14.45 2.54
N ALA A 107 15.86 -13.38 1.83
CA ALA A 107 16.54 -12.89 0.63
C ALA A 107 17.38 -11.62 0.89
N GLY A 108 17.62 -11.26 2.15
CA GLY A 108 18.32 -10.03 2.54
C GLY A 108 17.47 -8.75 2.48
N GLY A 109 16.14 -8.89 2.44
CA GLY A 109 15.19 -7.79 2.49
C GLY A 109 14.62 -7.55 3.90
N GLU A 110 13.44 -6.90 3.97
CA GLU A 110 12.74 -6.64 5.23
C GLU A 110 11.88 -7.83 5.68
N SER A 111 11.81 -8.05 7.00
CA SER A 111 10.82 -8.93 7.61
C SER A 111 9.47 -8.22 7.79
N PRO A 112 8.35 -8.96 7.98
CA PRO A 112 7.07 -8.38 8.34
C PRO A 112 7.13 -7.51 9.60
N GLN A 113 7.95 -7.88 10.58
CA GLN A 113 8.14 -7.14 11.83
C GLN A 113 8.82 -5.80 11.60
N GLN A 114 9.85 -5.73 10.76
CA GLN A 114 10.52 -4.46 10.42
C GLN A 114 9.58 -3.49 9.72
N VAL A 115 8.74 -3.99 8.80
CA VAL A 115 7.74 -3.15 8.14
C VAL A 115 6.65 -2.72 9.13
N ALA A 116 6.21 -3.60 10.03
CA ALA A 116 5.26 -3.26 11.09
C ALA A 116 5.82 -2.19 12.04
N GLU A 117 7.10 -2.26 12.42
CA GLU A 117 7.76 -1.26 13.26
C GLU A 117 7.80 0.12 12.61
N ARG A 118 8.20 0.23 11.31
CA ARG A 118 8.21 1.54 10.62
C ARG A 118 6.81 2.07 10.37
N LEU A 119 5.85 1.20 10.08
CA LEU A 119 4.45 1.60 9.94
C LEU A 119 3.88 2.08 11.29
N SER A 120 4.19 1.42 12.41
CA SER A 120 3.79 1.86 13.74
C SER A 120 4.32 3.26 14.05
N LYS A 121 5.58 3.56 13.71
CA LYS A 121 6.12 4.93 13.86
C LYS A 121 5.32 5.97 13.08
N PHE A 122 4.86 5.63 11.85
CA PHE A 122 3.99 6.51 11.09
C PHE A 122 2.62 6.69 11.77
N LEU A 123 2.02 5.60 12.26
CA LEU A 123 0.73 5.63 12.95
C LEU A 123 0.80 6.46 14.24
N ASP A 124 1.88 6.34 15.02
CA ASP A 124 2.10 7.15 16.20
C ASP A 124 2.19 8.64 15.86
N GLN A 125 2.88 9.00 14.77
CA GLN A 125 2.99 10.39 14.32
C GLN A 125 1.63 11.00 13.95
N VAL A 126 0.76 10.24 13.28
CA VAL A 126 -0.54 10.75 12.84
C VAL A 126 -1.57 10.76 13.98
N THR A 127 -1.53 9.80 14.90
CA THR A 127 -2.46 9.76 16.04
C THR A 127 -2.22 10.85 17.08
N GLN A 128 -1.03 11.47 17.10
CA GLN A 128 -0.71 12.62 17.95
C GLN A 128 -1.22 13.97 17.39
N ARG A 129 -1.84 13.96 16.22
CA ARG A 129 -2.31 15.15 15.51
C ARG A 129 -3.82 15.28 15.58
N PRO A 130 -4.35 16.51 15.42
CA PRO A 130 -5.79 16.76 15.49
C PRO A 130 -6.55 16.36 14.22
N GLU A 131 -5.88 15.88 13.18
CA GLU A 131 -6.50 15.53 11.91
C GLU A 131 -7.53 14.40 12.09
N GLU A 132 -8.70 14.56 11.48
CA GLU A 132 -9.78 13.58 11.56
C GLU A 132 -9.80 12.61 10.38
N ARG A 133 -9.35 13.08 9.20
CA ARG A 133 -9.36 12.27 7.97
C ARG A 133 -8.09 12.45 7.17
N ILE A 134 -7.41 11.34 6.94
CA ILE A 134 -6.09 11.28 6.29
C ILE A 134 -6.16 10.31 5.11
N ALA A 135 -5.64 10.75 3.94
CA ALA A 135 -5.36 9.87 2.81
C ALA A 135 -3.88 9.47 2.81
N VAL A 136 -3.60 8.18 2.58
CA VAL A 136 -2.24 7.60 2.56
C VAL A 136 -2.06 6.77 1.30
N PHE A 137 -1.20 7.23 0.40
CA PHE A 137 -0.86 6.50 -0.82
C PHE A 137 0.39 5.64 -0.60
N THR A 138 0.26 4.33 -0.78
CA THR A 138 1.28 3.36 -0.40
C THR A 138 1.23 2.11 -1.29
N HIS A 139 1.60 0.97 -0.75
CA HIS A 139 1.83 -0.28 -1.46
C HIS A 139 1.07 -1.44 -0.82
N SER A 140 0.92 -2.53 -1.57
CA SER A 140 0.17 -3.72 -1.15
C SER A 140 0.70 -4.32 0.15
N GLY A 141 2.02 -4.49 0.27
CA GLY A 141 2.64 -5.08 1.46
C GLY A 141 2.37 -4.25 2.71
N VAL A 142 2.51 -2.92 2.63
CA VAL A 142 2.24 -2.01 3.75
C VAL A 142 0.77 -2.04 4.18
N MET A 143 -0.17 -2.06 3.22
CA MET A 143 -1.60 -2.15 3.54
C MET A 143 -1.94 -3.47 4.23
N LYS A 144 -1.36 -4.58 3.76
CA LYS A 144 -1.50 -5.90 4.40
C LYS A 144 -0.88 -5.92 5.79
N THR A 145 0.28 -5.28 5.97
CA THR A 145 0.92 -5.13 7.30
C THR A 145 0.03 -4.33 8.25
N MET A 146 -0.62 -3.25 7.79
CA MET A 146 -1.61 -2.53 8.60
C MET A 146 -2.74 -3.45 9.05
N MET A 147 -3.22 -4.31 8.16
CA MET A 147 -4.27 -5.26 8.50
C MET A 147 -3.80 -6.29 9.53
N MET A 148 -2.56 -6.79 9.43
CA MET A 148 -1.97 -7.67 10.45
C MET A 148 -1.96 -7.00 11.82
N LEU A 149 -1.49 -5.76 11.89
CA LEU A 149 -1.45 -5.00 13.16
C LEU A 149 -2.84 -4.83 13.77
N VAL A 150 -3.85 -4.55 12.94
CA VAL A 150 -5.22 -4.31 13.41
C VAL A 150 -5.91 -5.60 13.87
N LEU A 151 -5.68 -6.70 13.17
CA LEU A 151 -6.32 -8.00 13.45
C LEU A 151 -5.52 -8.89 14.41
N GLY A 152 -4.32 -8.46 14.82
CA GLY A 152 -3.46 -9.25 15.69
C GLY A 152 -2.98 -10.55 15.04
N MET A 153 -2.68 -10.51 13.74
CA MET A 153 -2.23 -11.67 12.96
C MET A 153 -0.71 -11.70 12.90
N ASP A 154 -0.12 -12.88 13.00
CA ASP A 154 1.34 -13.05 12.96
C ASP A 154 1.92 -13.11 11.54
N CYS A 155 1.08 -13.30 10.51
CA CYS A 155 1.52 -13.39 9.12
C CYS A 155 0.53 -12.77 8.14
N LEU A 156 1.06 -12.31 7.01
CA LEU A 156 0.26 -11.90 5.85
C LEU A 156 -0.34 -13.13 5.19
N THR A 157 -1.66 -13.14 5.03
CA THR A 157 -2.29 -14.21 4.29
C THR A 157 -2.13 -13.95 2.79
N SER A 158 -1.61 -14.96 2.06
CA SER A 158 -1.57 -14.94 0.60
C SER A 158 -2.97 -14.84 -0.03
N ASN A 159 -4.01 -15.17 0.74
CA ASN A 159 -5.41 -15.18 0.31
C ASN A 159 -6.07 -13.79 0.34
N LEU A 160 -5.34 -12.75 0.80
CA LEU A 160 -5.88 -11.40 0.79
C LEU A 160 -5.53 -10.69 -0.50
N GLN A 161 -6.50 -10.58 -1.37
CA GLN A 161 -6.34 -9.84 -2.62
C GLN A 161 -6.23 -8.32 -2.35
N SER A 162 -5.33 -7.68 -3.07
CA SER A 162 -5.14 -6.23 -3.04
C SER A 162 -4.91 -5.77 -4.48
N THR A 163 -5.97 -5.32 -5.14
CA THR A 163 -5.88 -4.79 -6.52
C THR A 163 -5.16 -3.44 -6.55
N ASN A 164 -4.67 -3.02 -7.71
CA ASN A 164 -4.14 -1.67 -7.86
C ASN A 164 -5.24 -0.64 -7.60
N CYS A 165 -4.91 0.49 -7.03
CA CYS A 165 -5.85 1.54 -6.61
C CYS A 165 -6.93 1.09 -5.62
N ASN A 166 -6.79 -0.08 -4.97
CA ASN A 166 -7.73 -0.43 -3.92
C ASN A 166 -7.60 0.52 -2.72
N ILE A 167 -8.70 0.70 -2.02
CA ILE A 167 -8.78 1.51 -0.80
C ILE A 167 -9.12 0.61 0.38
N ALA A 168 -8.34 0.72 1.45
CA ALA A 168 -8.67 0.21 2.76
C ALA A 168 -8.95 1.37 3.71
N VAL A 169 -9.98 1.26 4.53
CA VAL A 169 -10.35 2.28 5.50
C VAL A 169 -10.16 1.74 6.91
N PHE A 170 -9.37 2.46 7.68
CA PHE A 170 -9.12 2.18 9.09
C PHE A 170 -9.60 3.33 9.94
N ARG A 171 -10.16 3.03 11.09
CA ARG A 171 -10.61 4.03 12.08
C ARG A 171 -9.86 3.88 13.38
N TYR A 172 -9.38 4.99 13.93
CA TYR A 172 -8.78 5.02 15.25
C TYR A 172 -9.80 5.52 16.27
N ILE A 173 -10.22 4.62 17.15
CA ILE A 173 -11.28 4.85 18.12
C ILE A 173 -10.82 4.32 19.50
N ASN A 174 -10.87 5.16 20.52
CA ASN A 174 -10.51 4.77 21.89
C ASN A 174 -9.15 4.06 22.02
N GLY A 175 -8.14 4.59 21.33
CA GLY A 175 -6.78 4.06 21.36
C GLY A 175 -6.54 2.79 20.51
N ARG A 176 -7.49 2.41 19.65
CA ARG A 176 -7.40 1.19 18.82
C ARG A 176 -7.70 1.47 17.36
N TRP A 177 -6.94 0.85 16.47
CA TRP A 177 -7.25 0.81 15.05
C TRP A 177 -8.27 -0.28 14.75
N ILE A 178 -9.24 0.03 13.89
CA ILE A 178 -10.32 -0.86 13.46
C ILE A 178 -10.34 -0.86 11.94
N LEU A 179 -10.32 -2.02 11.31
CA LEU A 179 -10.56 -2.17 9.88
C LEU A 179 -12.06 -1.95 9.61
N SER A 180 -12.39 -0.92 8.84
CA SER A 180 -13.78 -0.58 8.50
C SER A 180 -14.16 -1.02 7.09
N ALA A 181 -13.18 -1.07 6.17
CA ALA A 181 -13.40 -1.54 4.81
C ALA A 181 -12.09 -1.98 4.17
N TRP A 182 -12.20 -2.91 3.21
CA TRP A 182 -11.08 -3.40 2.40
C TRP A 182 -11.50 -3.52 0.94
N ASN A 183 -10.62 -3.10 0.03
CA ASN A 183 -10.78 -3.24 -1.42
C ASN A 183 -11.99 -2.48 -2.01
N LEU A 184 -12.27 -1.27 -1.51
CA LEU A 184 -13.46 -0.48 -1.87
C LEU A 184 -13.51 -0.01 -3.34
N ALA A 185 -12.38 0.12 -4.00
CA ALA A 185 -12.27 0.59 -5.39
C ALA A 185 -11.93 -0.56 -6.35
N ALA A 186 -12.14 -1.81 -5.93
CA ALA A 186 -11.94 -2.94 -6.81
C ALA A 186 -13.05 -2.99 -7.84
N ASP A 187 -12.68 -2.94 -9.11
CA ASP A 187 -13.54 -3.40 -10.18
C ASP A 187 -13.66 -4.92 -10.03
N LEU A 188 -14.82 -5.37 -9.57
CA LEU A 188 -15.09 -6.80 -9.37
C LEU A 188 -15.38 -7.52 -10.70
N GLU A 189 -15.42 -6.79 -11.82
CA GLU A 189 -15.60 -7.34 -13.15
C GLU A 189 -14.24 -7.63 -13.79
N GLY A 190 -13.79 -8.87 -13.71
CA GLY A 190 -12.84 -9.38 -14.71
C GLY A 190 -11.53 -9.98 -14.26
N GLU A 191 -11.28 -10.24 -13.00
CA GLU A 191 -10.14 -11.10 -12.63
C GLU A 191 -10.67 -12.50 -12.25
N SER A 192 -10.62 -13.43 -13.23
CA SER A 192 -10.68 -14.86 -12.94
C SER A 192 -9.55 -15.23 -11.98
N VAL A 193 -9.90 -15.85 -10.88
CA VAL A 193 -9.04 -16.44 -9.84
C VAL A 193 -8.11 -17.49 -10.45
#